data_630d65f0e11ef93b7bec5ee042387dbe
#
_entry.id   630d65f0e11ef93b7bec5ee042387dbe
#
_cell.length_a   1.000
_cell.length_b   1.000
_cell.length_c   1.000
_cell.angle_alpha   90.00
_cell.angle_beta   90.00
_cell.angle_gamma   90.00
#
_symmetry.space_group_name_H-M   'P 1'
#
loop_
_entity.id
_entity.type
_entity.pdbx_description
1 polymer ?
#
loop_
_entity_poly.entity_id
_entity_poly.type
_entity_poly.pdbx_seq_one_letter_code
_entity_poly.pdbx_strand_id
1 'polypeptide(L)'
;MTSITDLAQIHYAELFPVDFQDAAAGEAMGQWVSQNTNGLLGEALQVSPETLLSLLNTVYFRSEWMSAFQESATAPGVFHNGDGTESQCDFMNKTMDGSFFRNDVFTAASLSLKSGAVTFLLPGEGLRPSDVLASPSWEALVKDQLESTGYGEVVLKVPKLDYSDSLDLLDAAKALGIQAAFDPMAADFSPLCSDPLFVSAIRQESALTMDEKGVEAASYTQIDVAGASMPTDQAELILDRPFLFVIRAEGAAPLFVGIVNTMAQ
;
A
#
# COMPACT_ATOMS: atom_id res chain seq x y z
N MET A 1 33.03 17.10 0.99
CA MET A 1 32.16 16.33 0.07
C MET A 1 31.75 15.07 0.78
N THR A 2 30.48 14.86 0.94
CA THR A 2 29.94 13.61 1.52
C THR A 2 30.07 12.53 0.43
N SER A 3 30.70 11.40 0.75
CA SER A 3 30.84 10.30 -0.23
C SER A 3 29.50 9.60 -0.45
N ILE A 4 29.35 8.86 -1.56
CA ILE A 4 28.15 8.04 -1.80
C ILE A 4 27.95 7.03 -0.67
N THR A 5 29.04 6.49 -0.10
CA THR A 5 28.98 5.58 1.04
C THR A 5 28.42 6.27 2.28
N ASP A 6 28.81 7.53 2.54
CA ASP A 6 28.28 8.30 3.68
C ASP A 6 26.77 8.60 3.48
N LEU A 7 26.37 8.96 2.26
CA LEU A 7 24.95 9.17 1.92
C LEU A 7 24.13 7.88 2.09
N ALA A 8 24.64 6.77 1.60
CA ALA A 8 23.99 5.48 1.76
C ALA A 8 23.78 5.12 3.25
N GLN A 9 24.80 5.34 4.09
CA GLN A 9 24.68 5.10 5.54
C GLN A 9 23.63 5.99 6.20
N ILE A 10 23.58 7.30 5.83
CA ILE A 10 22.58 8.23 6.38
C ILE A 10 21.16 7.80 6.04
N HIS A 11 20.96 7.22 4.85
CA HIS A 11 19.65 6.78 4.38
C HIS A 11 19.39 5.28 4.56
N TYR A 12 20.24 4.58 5.30
CA TYR A 12 20.15 3.12 5.49
C TYR A 12 20.08 2.34 4.17
N ALA A 13 20.73 2.87 3.13
CA ALA A 13 20.79 2.24 1.82
C ALA A 13 22.01 1.36 1.69
N GLU A 14 21.88 0.24 0.99
CA GLU A 14 22.97 -0.65 0.62
C GLU A 14 23.45 -0.34 -0.78
N LEU A 15 24.75 -0.48 -1.04
CA LEU A 15 25.37 -0.24 -2.33
C LEU A 15 25.95 -1.55 -2.86
N PHE A 16 25.55 -1.91 -4.07
CA PHE A 16 26.00 -3.12 -4.74
C PHE A 16 26.65 -2.76 -6.09
N PRO A 17 27.88 -3.21 -6.40
CA PRO A 17 28.40 -3.16 -7.74
C PRO A 17 27.70 -4.19 -8.61
N VAL A 18 27.10 -3.75 -9.71
CA VAL A 18 26.37 -4.59 -10.67
C VAL A 18 26.87 -4.28 -12.07
N ASP A 19 27.17 -5.32 -12.84
CA ASP A 19 27.43 -5.20 -14.28
C ASP A 19 26.09 -5.34 -15.02
N PHE A 20 25.49 -4.23 -15.42
CA PHE A 20 24.21 -4.22 -16.13
C PHE A 20 24.30 -4.77 -17.57
N GLN A 21 25.51 -5.02 -18.10
CA GLN A 21 25.68 -5.72 -19.37
C GLN A 21 25.55 -7.24 -19.21
N ASP A 22 25.68 -7.75 -17.98
CA ASP A 22 25.43 -9.15 -17.67
C ASP A 22 23.92 -9.41 -17.55
N ALA A 23 23.42 -10.44 -18.27
CA ALA A 23 22.04 -10.87 -18.18
C ALA A 23 21.62 -11.31 -16.76
N ALA A 24 22.59 -11.68 -15.90
CA ALA A 24 22.34 -12.04 -14.51
C ALA A 24 22.04 -10.82 -13.59
N ALA A 25 22.25 -9.59 -14.06
CA ALA A 25 22.00 -8.37 -13.27
C ALA A 25 20.54 -8.30 -12.78
N GLY A 26 19.58 -8.54 -13.67
CA GLY A 26 18.15 -8.54 -13.33
C GLY A 26 17.77 -9.63 -12.34
N GLU A 27 18.39 -10.81 -12.44
CA GLU A 27 18.20 -11.92 -11.50
C GLU A 27 18.75 -11.57 -10.11
N ALA A 28 19.95 -10.99 -10.03
CA ALA A 28 20.54 -10.57 -8.76
C ALA A 28 19.70 -9.49 -8.07
N MET A 29 19.18 -8.53 -8.82
CA MET A 29 18.28 -7.50 -8.32
C MET A 29 16.95 -8.10 -7.83
N GLY A 30 16.34 -9.02 -8.57
CA GLY A 30 15.16 -9.76 -8.17
C GLY A 30 15.37 -10.58 -6.90
N GLN A 31 16.53 -11.23 -6.75
CA GLN A 31 16.89 -11.93 -5.52
C GLN A 31 16.99 -11.00 -4.30
N TRP A 32 17.56 -9.82 -4.47
CA TRP A 32 17.61 -8.82 -3.39
C TRP A 32 16.19 -8.37 -3.00
N VAL A 33 15.33 -8.10 -3.98
CA VAL A 33 13.90 -7.78 -3.74
C VAL A 33 13.22 -8.91 -2.98
N SER A 34 13.41 -10.17 -3.40
CA SER A 34 12.84 -11.35 -2.73
C SER A 34 13.27 -11.45 -1.26
N GLN A 35 14.56 -11.26 -1.00
CA GLN A 35 15.09 -11.31 0.36
C GLN A 35 14.52 -10.22 1.28
N ASN A 36 14.26 -9.02 0.73
CA ASN A 36 13.75 -7.88 1.48
C ASN A 36 12.21 -7.81 1.53
N THR A 37 11.52 -8.70 0.81
CA THR A 37 10.05 -8.81 0.82
C THR A 37 9.55 -10.16 1.28
N ASN A 38 10.41 -10.94 1.95
CA ASN A 38 10.09 -12.30 2.45
C ASN A 38 9.53 -13.24 1.36
N GLY A 39 9.99 -13.07 0.12
CA GLY A 39 9.57 -13.89 -1.02
C GLY A 39 8.26 -13.47 -1.69
N LEU A 40 7.59 -12.40 -1.23
CA LEU A 40 6.37 -11.89 -1.88
C LEU A 40 6.63 -11.38 -3.30
N LEU A 41 7.78 -10.75 -3.49
CA LEU A 41 8.27 -10.28 -4.78
C LEU A 41 9.62 -10.93 -5.05
N GLY A 42 10.06 -11.01 -6.29
CA GLY A 42 11.37 -11.58 -6.57
C GLY A 42 11.56 -12.11 -7.98
N GLU A 43 10.69 -11.71 -8.90
CA GLU A 43 10.94 -11.96 -10.32
C GLU A 43 12.15 -11.16 -10.78
N ALA A 44 12.86 -11.68 -11.81
CA ALA A 44 14.00 -11.00 -12.41
C ALA A 44 13.56 -9.64 -12.97
N LEU A 45 14.26 -8.58 -12.57
CA LEU A 45 13.93 -7.24 -13.05
C LEU A 45 14.47 -7.02 -14.46
N GLN A 46 13.66 -6.35 -15.28
CA GLN A 46 14.09 -5.92 -16.61
C GLN A 46 15.04 -4.73 -16.46
N VAL A 47 16.29 -4.90 -16.83
CA VAL A 47 17.31 -3.86 -16.82
C VAL A 47 17.88 -3.63 -18.22
N SER A 48 18.19 -2.38 -18.55
CA SER A 48 18.89 -2.05 -19.79
C SER A 48 20.40 -2.23 -19.60
N PRO A 49 21.13 -2.79 -20.58
CA PRO A 49 22.59 -2.82 -20.57
C PRO A 49 23.24 -1.43 -20.52
N GLU A 50 22.50 -0.38 -20.82
CA GLU A 50 22.94 1.02 -20.77
C GLU A 50 22.73 1.65 -19.39
N THR A 51 22.16 0.91 -18.44
CA THR A 51 21.93 1.39 -17.07
C THR A 51 23.29 1.61 -16.38
N LEU A 52 23.47 2.78 -15.78
CA LEU A 52 24.64 3.11 -14.98
C LEU A 52 24.35 3.12 -13.48
N LEU A 53 23.11 3.41 -13.12
CA LEU A 53 22.64 3.44 -11.73
C LEU A 53 21.18 2.97 -11.68
N SER A 54 20.88 2.07 -10.78
CA SER A 54 19.51 1.65 -10.45
C SER A 54 19.25 1.88 -8.98
N LEU A 55 18.12 2.50 -8.67
CA LEU A 55 17.62 2.68 -7.31
C LEU A 55 16.45 1.71 -7.10
N LEU A 56 16.60 0.83 -6.11
CA LEU A 56 15.56 -0.09 -5.69
C LEU A 56 15.07 0.28 -4.31
N ASN A 57 13.76 0.29 -4.15
CA ASN A 57 13.11 0.42 -2.86
C ASN A 57 12.05 -0.67 -2.72
N THR A 58 11.98 -1.29 -1.56
CA THR A 58 10.95 -2.26 -1.20
C THR A 58 10.31 -1.84 0.10
N VAL A 59 8.98 -2.02 0.19
CA VAL A 59 8.24 -1.86 1.43
C VAL A 59 7.60 -3.21 1.75
N TYR A 60 8.00 -3.77 2.88
CA TYR A 60 7.44 -4.99 3.42
C TYR A 60 6.80 -4.72 4.78
N PHE A 61 5.55 -5.14 4.95
CA PHE A 61 4.84 -5.02 6.20
C PHE A 61 4.03 -6.27 6.46
N ARG A 62 4.18 -6.80 7.67
CA ARG A 62 3.44 -7.96 8.13
C ARG A 62 2.90 -7.70 9.53
N SER A 63 1.63 -7.93 9.73
CA SER A 63 1.00 -7.80 11.03
C SER A 63 -0.31 -8.57 11.08
N GLU A 64 -0.60 -9.18 12.22
CA GLU A 64 -1.88 -9.83 12.47
C GLU A 64 -2.92 -8.80 12.92
N TRP A 65 -4.20 -9.07 12.61
CA TRP A 65 -5.28 -8.31 13.21
C TRP A 65 -5.25 -8.43 14.74
N MET A 66 -5.52 -7.35 15.45
CA MET A 66 -5.75 -7.41 16.90
C MET A 66 -6.96 -8.28 17.23
N SER A 67 -7.97 -8.27 16.37
CA SER A 67 -9.12 -9.14 16.39
C SER A 67 -9.36 -9.66 14.98
N ALA A 68 -9.02 -10.92 14.74
CA ALA A 68 -9.08 -11.55 13.41
C ALA A 68 -10.52 -11.65 12.88
N PHE A 69 -10.65 -11.82 11.58
CA PHE A 69 -11.92 -12.27 11.00
C PHE A 69 -12.09 -13.77 11.26
N GLN A 70 -13.34 -14.21 11.40
CA GLN A 70 -13.63 -15.62 11.52
C GLN A 70 -13.68 -16.26 10.11
N GLU A 71 -12.89 -17.28 9.87
CA GLU A 71 -12.88 -18.00 8.58
C GLU A 71 -14.27 -18.54 8.21
N SER A 72 -15.06 -18.96 9.22
CA SER A 72 -16.44 -19.42 9.03
C SER A 72 -17.43 -18.32 8.61
N ALA A 73 -17.06 -17.06 8.76
CA ALA A 73 -17.86 -15.91 8.33
C ALA A 73 -17.39 -15.38 6.94
N THR A 74 -16.32 -15.91 6.38
CA THR A 74 -15.92 -15.62 5.00
C THR A 74 -16.87 -16.30 4.04
N ALA A 75 -17.36 -15.56 3.06
CA ALA A 75 -18.32 -16.04 2.09
C ALA A 75 -18.04 -15.47 0.69
N PRO A 76 -18.32 -16.26 -0.36
CA PRO A 76 -18.20 -15.75 -1.73
C PRO A 76 -19.20 -14.64 -2.00
N GLY A 77 -18.82 -13.70 -2.86
CA GLY A 77 -19.67 -12.59 -3.25
C GLY A 77 -19.18 -11.94 -4.55
N VAL A 78 -19.93 -10.96 -5.00
CA VAL A 78 -19.65 -10.20 -6.21
C VAL A 78 -18.97 -8.90 -5.84
N PHE A 79 -17.89 -8.57 -6.54
CA PHE A 79 -17.26 -7.25 -6.54
C PHE A 79 -17.60 -6.56 -7.86
N HIS A 80 -18.15 -5.35 -7.78
CA HIS A 80 -18.53 -4.52 -8.92
C HIS A 80 -17.33 -3.65 -9.32
N ASN A 81 -16.62 -4.06 -10.35
CA ASN A 81 -15.40 -3.41 -10.80
C ASN A 81 -15.65 -1.98 -11.31
N GLY A 82 -14.65 -1.12 -11.21
CA GLY A 82 -14.72 0.27 -11.64
C GLY A 82 -14.92 0.46 -13.16
N ASP A 83 -14.66 -0.56 -13.96
CA ASP A 83 -14.92 -0.61 -15.41
C ASP A 83 -16.35 -1.10 -15.75
N GLY A 84 -17.16 -1.42 -14.76
CA GLY A 84 -18.53 -1.92 -14.91
C GLY A 84 -18.65 -3.44 -15.08
N THR A 85 -17.54 -4.17 -15.01
CA THR A 85 -17.55 -5.64 -14.96
C THR A 85 -17.75 -6.15 -13.53
N GLU A 86 -17.95 -7.45 -13.36
CA GLU A 86 -18.11 -8.10 -12.06
C GLU A 86 -17.07 -9.21 -11.89
N SER A 87 -16.52 -9.32 -10.67
CA SER A 87 -15.61 -10.38 -10.28
C SER A 87 -16.17 -11.14 -9.08
N GLN A 88 -15.96 -12.45 -9.04
CA GLN A 88 -16.25 -13.27 -7.85
C GLN A 88 -15.03 -13.27 -6.95
N CYS A 89 -15.24 -13.01 -5.66
CA CYS A 89 -14.19 -13.09 -4.66
C CYS A 89 -14.76 -13.45 -3.29
N ASP A 90 -13.89 -13.89 -2.39
CA ASP A 90 -14.25 -14.19 -1.01
C ASP A 90 -14.22 -12.92 -0.16
N PHE A 91 -15.29 -12.67 0.58
CA PHE A 91 -15.41 -11.56 1.50
C PHE A 91 -15.31 -12.01 2.94
N MET A 92 -14.40 -11.44 3.67
CA MET A 92 -14.31 -11.53 5.13
C MET A 92 -15.37 -10.62 5.75
N ASN A 93 -16.19 -11.16 6.64
CA ASN A 93 -17.28 -10.43 7.27
C ASN A 93 -17.02 -10.26 8.77
N LYS A 94 -17.28 -9.07 9.29
CA LYS A 94 -17.13 -8.75 10.71
C LYS A 94 -18.07 -7.63 11.12
N THR A 95 -18.65 -7.76 12.29
CA THR A 95 -19.35 -6.68 12.98
C THR A 95 -18.62 -6.38 14.29
N MET A 96 -18.40 -5.11 14.58
CA MET A 96 -17.71 -4.67 15.79
C MET A 96 -18.22 -3.31 16.25
N ASP A 97 -18.04 -2.99 17.52
CA ASP A 97 -18.20 -1.63 18.02
C ASP A 97 -16.91 -0.83 17.75
N GLY A 98 -17.05 0.37 17.20
CA GLY A 98 -15.88 1.18 16.85
C GLY A 98 -16.20 2.60 16.44
N SER A 99 -15.14 3.39 16.36
CA SER A 99 -15.22 4.73 15.79
C SER A 99 -15.17 4.66 14.27
N PHE A 100 -15.92 5.55 13.64
CA PHE A 100 -15.91 5.72 12.19
C PHE A 100 -15.94 7.19 11.81
N PHE A 101 -15.52 7.46 10.60
CA PHE A 101 -15.68 8.75 9.95
C PHE A 101 -16.72 8.63 8.83
N ARG A 102 -17.60 9.62 8.70
CA ARG A 102 -18.55 9.70 7.59
C ARG A 102 -18.77 11.15 7.22
N ASN A 103 -18.75 11.42 5.93
CA ASN A 103 -19.19 12.67 5.34
C ASN A 103 -19.88 12.40 4.00
N ASP A 104 -20.15 13.44 3.21
CA ASP A 104 -20.81 13.31 1.90
C ASP A 104 -19.92 12.64 0.84
N VAL A 105 -18.61 12.48 1.10
CA VAL A 105 -17.66 11.92 0.13
C VAL A 105 -17.36 10.44 0.40
N PHE A 106 -17.14 10.07 1.66
CA PHE A 106 -16.80 8.69 2.00
C PHE A 106 -17.13 8.33 3.45
N THR A 107 -17.24 7.03 3.68
CA THR A 107 -17.24 6.43 5.02
C THR A 107 -15.92 5.71 5.23
N ALA A 108 -15.31 5.87 6.42
CA ALA A 108 -14.07 5.18 6.78
C ALA A 108 -14.15 4.55 8.17
N ALA A 109 -13.52 3.40 8.32
CA ALA A 109 -13.29 2.76 9.60
C ALA A 109 -11.93 2.05 9.60
N SER A 110 -11.33 1.95 10.79
CA SER A 110 -10.01 1.35 10.97
C SER A 110 -10.11 0.03 11.71
N LEU A 111 -9.36 -0.96 11.25
CA LEU A 111 -9.08 -2.20 11.94
C LEU A 111 -7.66 -2.18 12.49
N SER A 112 -7.53 -2.43 13.79
CA SER A 112 -6.24 -2.48 14.47
C SER A 112 -5.49 -3.75 14.10
N LEU A 113 -4.21 -3.58 13.82
CA LEU A 113 -3.20 -4.62 13.70
C LEU A 113 -2.33 -4.62 14.98
N LYS A 114 -1.59 -5.69 15.22
CA LYS A 114 -0.63 -5.76 16.36
C LYS A 114 0.46 -4.70 16.30
N SER A 115 0.80 -4.22 15.10
CA SER A 115 1.85 -3.21 14.87
C SER A 115 1.37 -2.03 14.03
N GLY A 116 0.08 -1.71 14.07
CA GLY A 116 -0.47 -0.60 13.30
C GLY A 116 -1.98 -0.70 13.08
N ALA A 117 -2.44 -0.20 11.94
CA ALA A 117 -3.85 -0.25 11.55
C ALA A 117 -4.03 -0.25 10.03
N VAL A 118 -5.14 -0.83 9.59
CA VAL A 118 -5.67 -0.63 8.23
C VAL A 118 -6.91 0.22 8.33
N THR A 119 -6.95 1.33 7.63
CA THR A 119 -8.15 2.16 7.46
C THR A 119 -8.73 1.89 6.09
N PHE A 120 -9.98 1.45 6.04
CA PHE A 120 -10.74 1.29 4.80
C PHE A 120 -11.59 2.53 4.56
N LEU A 121 -11.66 2.96 3.29
CA LEU A 121 -12.47 4.12 2.87
C LEU A 121 -13.37 3.69 1.72
N LEU A 122 -14.67 3.78 1.94
CA LEU A 122 -15.66 3.49 0.91
C LEU A 122 -16.22 4.81 0.38
N PRO A 123 -16.01 5.17 -0.90
CA PRO A 123 -16.61 6.35 -1.52
C PRO A 123 -18.14 6.31 -1.40
N GLY A 124 -18.78 7.46 -1.28
CA GLY A 124 -20.23 7.60 -1.32
C GLY A 124 -20.83 7.06 -2.61
N GLU A 125 -22.14 6.85 -2.65
CA GLU A 125 -22.84 6.34 -3.82
C GLU A 125 -22.62 7.28 -5.03
N GLY A 126 -22.23 6.69 -6.17
CA GLY A 126 -21.91 7.44 -7.41
C GLY A 126 -20.56 8.15 -7.41
N LEU A 127 -19.80 8.14 -6.31
CA LEU A 127 -18.46 8.68 -6.22
C LEU A 127 -17.40 7.62 -6.50
N ARG A 128 -16.20 8.09 -6.85
CA ARG A 128 -15.04 7.27 -7.19
C ARG A 128 -13.92 7.47 -6.16
N PRO A 129 -12.94 6.55 -6.09
CA PRO A 129 -11.73 6.76 -5.30
C PRO A 129 -11.02 8.10 -5.56
N SER A 130 -11.03 8.59 -6.80
CA SER A 130 -10.48 9.92 -7.16
C SER A 130 -11.14 11.08 -6.42
N ASP A 131 -12.45 11.00 -6.14
CA ASP A 131 -13.18 12.04 -5.43
C ASP A 131 -12.78 12.07 -3.95
N VAL A 132 -12.49 10.90 -3.38
CA VAL A 132 -11.92 10.77 -2.02
C VAL A 132 -10.55 11.43 -1.96
N LEU A 133 -9.65 11.11 -2.91
CA LEU A 133 -8.29 11.68 -2.97
C LEU A 133 -8.29 13.20 -3.13
N ALA A 134 -9.29 13.75 -3.81
CA ALA A 134 -9.45 15.20 -4.00
C ALA A 134 -10.08 15.92 -2.78
N SER A 135 -10.53 15.18 -1.77
CA SER A 135 -11.22 15.75 -0.62
C SER A 135 -10.26 16.28 0.46
N PRO A 136 -10.59 17.36 1.17
CA PRO A 136 -9.81 17.83 2.33
C PRO A 136 -9.68 16.77 3.44
N SER A 137 -10.67 15.88 3.57
CA SER A 137 -10.67 14.79 4.57
C SER A 137 -9.62 13.73 4.26
N TRP A 138 -9.26 13.54 2.99
CA TRP A 138 -8.14 12.69 2.60
C TRP A 138 -6.81 13.25 3.12
N GLU A 139 -6.57 14.54 2.93
CA GLU A 139 -5.36 15.18 3.44
C GLU A 139 -5.26 15.07 4.97
N ALA A 140 -6.37 15.27 5.67
CA ALA A 140 -6.44 15.10 7.12
C ALA A 140 -6.14 13.65 7.54
N LEU A 141 -6.67 12.67 6.80
CA LEU A 141 -6.39 11.25 7.05
C LEU A 141 -4.90 10.95 6.85
N VAL A 142 -4.31 11.38 5.75
CA VAL A 142 -2.88 11.13 5.47
C VAL A 142 -1.98 11.75 6.55
N LYS A 143 -2.36 12.89 7.11
CA LYS A 143 -1.65 13.58 8.21
C LYS A 143 -1.97 13.03 9.60
N ASP A 144 -2.79 11.98 9.70
CA ASP A 144 -3.28 11.43 10.98
C ASP A 144 -4.06 12.46 11.83
N GLN A 145 -4.84 13.30 11.17
CA GLN A 145 -5.64 14.38 11.76
C GLN A 145 -7.15 14.21 11.50
N LEU A 146 -7.56 13.08 10.92
CA LEU A 146 -8.97 12.81 10.67
C LEU A 146 -9.64 12.37 11.96
N GLU A 147 -10.53 13.22 12.47
CA GLU A 147 -11.33 12.92 13.67
C GLU A 147 -12.55 12.05 13.29
N SER A 148 -12.90 11.11 14.18
CA SER A 148 -14.12 10.32 14.01
C SER A 148 -15.36 11.21 14.11
N THR A 149 -16.37 10.90 13.29
CA THR A 149 -17.66 11.62 13.32
C THR A 149 -18.73 10.84 14.08
N GLY A 150 -18.48 9.57 14.41
CA GLY A 150 -19.39 8.71 15.15
C GLY A 150 -18.69 7.54 15.84
N TYR A 151 -19.42 6.93 16.76
CA TYR A 151 -19.04 5.69 17.42
C TYR A 151 -20.28 4.79 17.50
N GLY A 152 -20.15 3.54 17.10
CA GLY A 152 -21.26 2.62 17.11
C GLY A 152 -20.92 1.29 16.46
N GLU A 153 -21.96 0.60 15.99
CA GLU A 153 -21.78 -0.66 15.27
C GLU A 153 -21.19 -0.40 13.88
N VAL A 154 -20.07 -1.05 13.61
CA VAL A 154 -19.39 -1.02 12.29
C VAL A 154 -19.52 -2.40 11.65
N VAL A 155 -20.25 -2.46 10.55
CA VAL A 155 -20.38 -3.67 9.72
C VAL A 155 -19.35 -3.59 8.61
N LEU A 156 -18.45 -4.58 8.58
CA LEU A 156 -17.37 -4.69 7.60
C LEU A 156 -17.58 -5.92 6.72
N LYS A 157 -17.53 -5.71 5.41
CA LYS A 157 -17.42 -6.77 4.40
C LYS A 157 -16.22 -6.42 3.50
N VAL A 158 -15.10 -7.11 3.73
CA VAL A 158 -13.80 -6.81 3.10
C VAL A 158 -13.40 -7.95 2.19
N PRO A 159 -13.13 -7.74 0.90
CA PRO A 159 -12.63 -8.81 0.04
C PRO A 159 -11.23 -9.22 0.49
N LYS A 160 -10.92 -10.52 0.35
CA LYS A 160 -9.53 -10.97 0.48
C LYS A 160 -8.70 -10.34 -0.62
N LEU A 161 -7.54 -9.83 -0.27
CA LEU A 161 -6.65 -9.18 -1.22
C LEU A 161 -5.37 -10.00 -1.40
N ASP A 162 -4.98 -10.17 -2.64
CA ASP A 162 -3.68 -10.70 -3.04
C ASP A 162 -3.25 -9.94 -4.30
N TYR A 163 -2.45 -8.90 -4.09
CA TYR A 163 -2.05 -7.97 -5.13
C TYR A 163 -0.55 -7.85 -5.22
N SER A 164 -0.05 -7.81 -6.45
CA SER A 164 1.27 -7.29 -6.78
C SER A 164 1.12 -6.21 -7.84
N ASP A 165 1.86 -5.13 -7.71
CA ASP A 165 1.82 -4.02 -8.65
C ASP A 165 3.23 -3.44 -8.86
N SER A 166 3.50 -3.03 -10.10
CA SER A 166 4.74 -2.41 -10.52
C SER A 166 4.43 -1.05 -11.13
N LEU A 167 4.84 0.02 -10.46
CA LEU A 167 4.58 1.40 -10.85
C LEU A 167 5.84 2.05 -11.41
N ASP A 168 5.72 2.68 -12.58
CA ASP A 168 6.69 3.66 -13.06
C ASP A 168 6.32 5.04 -12.50
N LEU A 169 7.17 5.57 -11.63
CA LEU A 169 6.94 6.84 -10.94
C LEU A 169 7.64 8.02 -11.61
N LEU A 170 8.26 7.84 -12.80
CA LEU A 170 9.04 8.89 -13.46
C LEU A 170 8.19 10.13 -13.74
N ASP A 171 7.01 9.94 -14.35
CA ASP A 171 6.12 11.06 -14.69
C ASP A 171 5.49 11.70 -13.45
N ALA A 172 5.20 10.92 -12.42
CA ALA A 172 4.74 11.45 -11.14
C ALA A 172 5.80 12.32 -10.47
N ALA A 173 7.08 11.88 -10.47
CA ALA A 173 8.19 12.65 -9.94
C ALA A 173 8.41 13.97 -10.72
N LYS A 174 8.28 13.95 -12.05
CA LYS A 174 8.32 15.16 -12.88
C LYS A 174 7.19 16.12 -12.53
N ALA A 175 5.98 15.61 -12.33
CA ALA A 175 4.82 16.42 -11.95
C ALA A 175 4.99 17.07 -10.57
N LEU A 176 5.72 16.42 -9.66
CA LEU A 176 6.10 16.97 -8.35
C LEU A 176 7.26 17.99 -8.41
N GLY A 177 7.79 18.28 -9.62
CA GLY A 177 8.80 19.31 -9.86
C GLY A 177 10.26 18.79 -9.91
N ILE A 178 10.48 17.48 -9.81
CA ILE A 178 11.80 16.88 -9.99
C ILE A 178 12.03 16.74 -11.49
N GLN A 179 12.69 17.69 -12.13
CA GLN A 179 12.88 17.69 -13.58
C GLN A 179 14.36 17.49 -13.97
N ALA A 180 15.28 18.22 -13.35
CA ALA A 180 16.69 18.20 -13.73
C ALA A 180 17.34 16.81 -13.64
N ALA A 181 16.95 15.99 -12.66
CA ALA A 181 17.49 14.64 -12.48
C ALA A 181 17.20 13.69 -13.66
N PHE A 182 16.16 13.98 -14.47
CA PHE A 182 15.71 13.16 -15.59
C PHE A 182 16.15 13.70 -16.96
N ASP A 183 16.80 14.85 -16.98
CA ASP A 183 17.32 15.47 -18.21
C ASP A 183 18.81 15.15 -18.37
N PRO A 184 19.22 14.39 -19.41
CA PRO A 184 20.62 14.05 -19.64
C PRO A 184 21.54 15.26 -19.76
N MET A 185 20.99 16.45 -20.10
CA MET A 185 21.76 17.69 -20.29
C MET A 185 21.79 18.57 -19.05
N ALA A 186 20.89 18.33 -18.08
CA ALA A 186 20.74 19.15 -16.88
C ALA A 186 21.06 18.39 -15.57
N ALA A 187 21.07 17.06 -15.61
CA ALA A 187 21.36 16.24 -14.46
C ALA A 187 22.82 16.43 -14.00
N ASP A 188 23.02 16.66 -12.70
CA ASP A 188 24.33 16.75 -12.09
C ASP A 188 24.47 15.73 -10.96
N PHE A 189 25.00 14.56 -11.28
CA PHE A 189 25.39 13.51 -10.35
C PHE A 189 26.90 13.40 -10.19
N SER A 190 27.67 14.45 -10.51
CA SER A 190 29.11 14.46 -10.39
C SER A 190 29.67 14.14 -9.00
N PRO A 191 28.93 14.38 -7.87
CA PRO A 191 29.38 13.89 -6.57
C PRO A 191 29.32 12.34 -6.42
N LEU A 192 28.56 11.63 -7.26
CA LEU A 192 28.44 10.17 -7.24
C LEU A 192 29.42 9.51 -8.20
N CYS A 193 29.55 10.05 -9.42
CA CYS A 193 30.32 9.46 -10.49
C CYS A 193 30.88 10.58 -11.41
N SER A 194 32.04 10.36 -11.98
CA SER A 194 32.63 11.28 -12.95
C SER A 194 31.96 11.22 -14.33
N ASP A 195 31.27 10.13 -14.62
CA ASP A 195 30.53 9.97 -15.87
C ASP A 195 29.17 10.69 -15.81
N PRO A 196 28.69 11.24 -16.93
CA PRO A 196 27.39 11.87 -16.98
C PRO A 196 26.28 10.83 -16.64
N LEU A 197 25.56 11.09 -15.56
CA LEU A 197 24.43 10.26 -15.11
C LEU A 197 23.14 11.04 -15.13
N PHE A 198 22.04 10.35 -15.44
CA PHE A 198 20.67 10.83 -15.22
C PHE A 198 19.78 9.66 -14.83
N VAL A 199 18.65 9.96 -14.19
CA VAL A 199 17.67 8.94 -13.80
C VAL A 199 16.78 8.64 -15.00
N SER A 200 16.82 7.43 -15.53
CA SER A 200 16.04 7.00 -16.69
C SER A 200 14.72 6.30 -16.31
N ALA A 201 14.61 5.78 -15.10
CA ALA A 201 13.41 5.14 -14.59
C ALA A 201 13.35 5.21 -13.06
N ILE A 202 12.15 5.28 -12.50
CA ILE A 202 11.88 5.09 -11.08
C ILE A 202 10.82 4.02 -10.99
N ARG A 203 11.13 2.87 -10.41
CA ARG A 203 10.20 1.76 -10.25
C ARG A 203 9.93 1.49 -8.80
N GLN A 204 8.66 1.28 -8.48
CA GLN A 204 8.21 0.81 -7.18
C GLN A 204 7.49 -0.51 -7.37
N GLU A 205 8.02 -1.54 -6.74
CA GLU A 205 7.38 -2.84 -6.66
C GLU A 205 6.67 -2.97 -5.32
N SER A 206 5.40 -3.34 -5.35
CA SER A 206 4.56 -3.48 -4.17
C SER A 206 3.80 -4.78 -4.21
N ALA A 207 3.72 -5.49 -3.09
CA ALA A 207 2.85 -6.62 -2.91
C ALA A 207 2.13 -6.54 -1.58
N LEU A 208 0.89 -7.01 -1.55
CA LEU A 208 0.03 -7.02 -0.39
C LEU A 208 -0.86 -8.25 -0.42
N THR A 209 -0.79 -9.05 0.63
CA THR A 209 -1.78 -10.09 0.94
C THR A 209 -2.55 -9.71 2.19
N MET A 210 -3.87 -9.79 2.15
CA MET A 210 -4.75 -9.51 3.28
C MET A 210 -5.81 -10.61 3.39
N ASP A 211 -5.81 -11.29 4.52
CA ASP A 211 -6.72 -12.40 4.81
C ASP A 211 -7.36 -12.27 6.21
N GLU A 212 -8.04 -13.31 6.66
CA GLU A 212 -8.72 -13.35 7.96
C GLU A 212 -7.76 -13.17 9.15
N LYS A 213 -6.47 -13.48 8.98
CA LYS A 213 -5.45 -13.46 10.04
C LYS A 213 -4.78 -12.10 10.15
N GLY A 214 -4.68 -11.38 9.02
CA GLY A 214 -4.01 -10.07 8.99
C GLY A 214 -3.54 -9.65 7.61
N VAL A 215 -2.56 -8.77 7.63
CA VAL A 215 -1.74 -8.42 6.48
C VAL A 215 -0.52 -9.34 6.53
N GLU A 216 -0.45 -10.30 5.62
CA GLU A 216 0.56 -11.38 5.57
C GLU A 216 0.81 -12.07 6.94
N ALA A 217 -0.18 -12.76 7.47
CA ALA A 217 -0.10 -13.37 8.81
C ALA A 217 -0.01 -14.91 8.80
N ALA A 218 0.80 -15.46 9.70
CA ALA A 218 1.10 -16.91 9.78
C ALA A 218 0.58 -17.63 11.03
N SER A 219 0.02 -16.96 12.06
CA SER A 219 -0.48 -17.62 13.28
C SER A 219 -1.63 -16.88 13.94
N TYR A 220 -2.51 -17.63 14.60
CA TYR A 220 -3.77 -17.16 15.17
C TYR A 220 -3.78 -17.28 16.69
N THR A 221 -4.23 -16.22 17.38
CA THR A 221 -4.70 -16.27 18.78
C THR A 221 -5.87 -15.31 18.92
N GLN A 222 -7.07 -15.82 19.14
CA GLN A 222 -8.30 -15.03 19.31
C GLN A 222 -8.45 -14.57 20.77
N ILE A 223 -8.73 -13.28 20.96
CA ILE A 223 -9.18 -12.72 22.24
C ILE A 223 -10.42 -11.87 21.93
N ASP A 224 -11.59 -12.38 22.30
CA ASP A 224 -12.84 -11.64 22.18
C ASP A 224 -13.08 -10.82 23.44
N VAL A 225 -13.20 -9.50 23.29
CA VAL A 225 -13.61 -8.59 24.38
C VAL A 225 -15.01 -8.06 24.04
N ALA A 226 -16.01 -8.55 24.75
CA ALA A 226 -17.38 -8.05 24.65
C ALA A 226 -17.58 -6.85 25.58
N GLY A 227 -17.90 -5.68 25.02
CA GLY A 227 -18.33 -4.49 25.74
C GLY A 227 -19.85 -4.33 25.64
N ALA A 228 -20.52 -4.11 26.78
CA ALA A 228 -21.97 -3.95 26.85
C ALA A 228 -22.35 -2.46 26.85
N SER A 229 -22.48 -1.85 25.66
CA SER A 229 -23.29 -0.65 25.47
C SER A 229 -23.99 -0.79 24.13
N MET A 230 -25.29 -0.47 24.06
CA MET A 230 -26.01 -0.44 22.78
C MET A 230 -25.53 0.79 22.01
N PRO A 231 -24.83 0.63 20.88
CA PRO A 231 -24.47 1.74 20.01
C PRO A 231 -25.73 2.40 19.46
N THR A 232 -25.75 3.71 19.42
CA THR A 232 -26.87 4.48 18.85
C THR A 232 -26.65 4.86 17.39
N ASP A 233 -25.46 4.58 16.86
CA ASP A 233 -25.06 4.89 15.48
C ASP A 233 -24.50 3.65 14.80
N GLN A 234 -24.53 3.63 13.46
CA GLN A 234 -24.08 2.50 12.65
C GLN A 234 -23.34 2.97 11.41
N ALA A 235 -22.26 2.27 11.07
CA ALA A 235 -21.56 2.44 9.81
C ALA A 235 -21.44 1.11 9.05
N GLU A 236 -21.72 1.14 7.77
CA GLU A 236 -21.56 0.00 6.88
C GLU A 236 -20.43 0.28 5.87
N LEU A 237 -19.43 -0.57 5.87
CA LEU A 237 -18.36 -0.59 4.88
C LEU A 237 -18.39 -1.92 4.12
N ILE A 238 -19.33 -2.00 3.18
CA ILE A 238 -19.46 -3.12 2.26
C ILE A 238 -18.56 -2.84 1.06
N LEU A 239 -17.34 -3.37 1.12
CA LEU A 239 -16.28 -3.08 0.13
C LEU A 239 -16.44 -3.98 -1.10
N ASP A 240 -17.60 -3.95 -1.71
CA ASP A 240 -17.97 -4.72 -2.91
C ASP A 240 -17.91 -3.91 -4.21
N ARG A 241 -17.32 -2.73 -4.17
CA ARG A 241 -17.09 -1.79 -5.27
C ARG A 241 -15.82 -1.00 -5.00
N PRO A 242 -15.32 -0.18 -5.96
CA PRO A 242 -14.05 0.53 -5.80
C PRO A 242 -13.92 1.26 -4.46
N PHE A 243 -12.85 0.94 -3.74
CA PHE A 243 -12.55 1.48 -2.42
C PHE A 243 -11.06 1.79 -2.26
N LEU A 244 -10.70 2.47 -1.18
CA LEU A 244 -9.32 2.73 -0.81
C LEU A 244 -9.00 2.08 0.53
N PHE A 245 -7.72 1.82 0.74
CA PHE A 245 -7.21 1.47 2.06
C PHE A 245 -5.88 2.18 2.34
N VAL A 246 -5.62 2.40 3.61
CA VAL A 246 -4.35 2.96 4.10
C VAL A 246 -3.83 2.07 5.21
N ILE A 247 -2.58 1.61 5.06
CA ILE A 247 -1.88 0.84 6.10
C ILE A 247 -0.86 1.75 6.76
N ARG A 248 -0.91 1.81 8.09
CA ARG A 248 0.06 2.54 8.94
C ARG A 248 0.68 1.61 9.95
N ALA A 249 1.98 1.72 10.17
CA ALA A 249 2.59 1.24 11.41
C ALA A 249 2.29 2.23 12.55
N GLU A 250 2.39 1.77 13.79
CA GLU A 250 2.14 2.58 14.97
C GLU A 250 3.06 3.82 14.99
N GLY A 251 2.45 5.01 15.09
CA GLY A 251 3.18 6.29 15.13
C GLY A 251 3.89 6.70 13.84
N ALA A 252 3.64 6.03 12.72
CA ALA A 252 4.32 6.28 11.45
C ALA A 252 3.41 6.94 10.40
N ALA A 253 4.05 7.49 9.36
CA ALA A 253 3.37 7.87 8.12
C ALA A 253 2.75 6.63 7.44
N PRO A 254 1.82 6.81 6.49
CA PRO A 254 1.31 5.68 5.71
C PRO A 254 2.44 4.88 5.06
N LEU A 255 2.42 3.57 5.24
CA LEU A 255 3.32 2.63 4.56
C LEU A 255 2.76 2.23 3.21
N PHE A 256 1.44 1.98 3.15
CA PHE A 256 0.73 1.65 1.92
C PHE A 256 -0.52 2.50 1.79
N VAL A 257 -0.77 2.91 0.57
CA VAL A 257 -2.04 3.47 0.11
C VAL A 257 -2.44 2.67 -1.11
N GLY A 258 -3.58 2.02 -1.06
CA GLY A 258 -4.09 1.22 -2.15
C GLY A 258 -5.46 1.69 -2.62
N ILE A 259 -5.69 1.55 -3.92
CA ILE A 259 -6.99 1.71 -4.56
C ILE A 259 -7.34 0.38 -5.19
N VAL A 260 -8.43 -0.23 -4.74
CA VAL A 260 -8.97 -1.45 -5.33
C VAL A 260 -10.05 -1.04 -6.31
N ASN A 261 -9.74 -1.01 -7.59
CA ASN A 261 -10.68 -0.70 -8.68
C ASN A 261 -11.30 -1.96 -9.28
N THR A 262 -10.54 -3.04 -9.32
CA THR A 262 -10.95 -4.33 -9.90
C THR A 262 -10.39 -5.45 -9.05
N MET A 263 -11.10 -6.56 -8.98
CA MET A 263 -10.58 -7.81 -8.42
C MET A 263 -10.09 -8.69 -9.56
N ALA A 264 -8.90 -9.30 -9.38
CA ALA A 264 -8.40 -10.29 -10.33
C ALA A 264 -9.36 -11.49 -10.42
N GLN A 265 -9.52 -12.05 -11.62
CA GLN A 265 -10.31 -13.26 -11.87
C GLN A 265 -9.48 -14.49 -11.51
#